data_ecc0f537d4cb61aedc56139b178707db
#
_entry.id   ecc0f537d4cb61aedc56139b178707db
#
_cell.length_a   1.000
_cell.length_b   1.000
_cell.length_c   1.000
_cell.angle_alpha   90.00
_cell.angle_beta   90.00
_cell.angle_gamma   90.00
#
_symmetry.space_group_name_H-M   'P 1'
#
loop_
_entity.id
_entity.type
_entity.pdbx_description
1 polymer ?
#
loop_
_entity_poly.entity_id
_entity_poly.type
_entity_poly.pdbx_seq_one_letter_code
_entity_poly.pdbx_strand_id
1 'polypeptide(L)' 'MLTINETVDKLYRQPERFEQCMDAGEYSRAKWCFINTVFVSRFIELDKESKDRLFAMFPEEKVLRAFGKGGSNDTGYRPS' A
#
# COMPACT_ATOMS: atom_id res chain seq x y z
N MET A 1 -19.27 -6.60 11.55
CA MET A 1 -17.93 -6.13 11.98
C MET A 1 -16.90 -7.22 11.79
N LEU A 2 -15.73 -6.86 11.29
CA LEU A 2 -14.67 -7.83 11.07
C LEU A 2 -13.94 -8.15 12.36
N THR A 3 -13.58 -9.41 12.53
CA THR A 3 -12.69 -9.80 13.63
C THR A 3 -11.27 -9.35 13.29
N ILE A 4 -10.38 -9.40 14.30
CA ILE A 4 -8.97 -9.06 14.06
C ILE A 4 -8.37 -10.01 13.02
N ASN A 5 -8.70 -11.31 13.10
CA ASN A 5 -8.20 -12.29 12.13
C ASN A 5 -8.64 -11.96 10.71
N GLU A 6 -9.90 -11.57 10.54
CA GLU A 6 -10.40 -11.19 9.22
C GLU A 6 -9.71 -9.93 8.71
N THR A 7 -9.43 -8.99 9.60
CA THR A 7 -8.72 -7.76 9.22
C THR A 7 -7.30 -8.09 8.77
N VAL A 8 -6.61 -8.97 9.50
CA VAL A 8 -5.27 -9.39 9.14
C VAL A 8 -5.27 -10.09 7.78
N ASP A 9 -6.24 -10.98 7.56
CA ASP A 9 -6.37 -11.65 6.26
C ASP A 9 -6.52 -10.65 5.13
N LYS A 10 -7.33 -9.62 5.33
CA LYS A 10 -7.51 -8.59 4.33
C LYS A 10 -6.21 -7.83 4.07
N LEU A 11 -5.45 -7.56 5.12
CA LEU A 11 -4.17 -6.89 4.95
C LEU A 11 -3.23 -7.70 4.07
N TYR A 12 -3.20 -9.02 4.27
CA TYR A 12 -2.30 -9.87 3.48
C TYR A 12 -2.75 -10.00 2.03
N ARG A 13 -3.95 -9.54 1.70
CA ARG A 13 -4.42 -9.48 0.31
C ARG A 13 -4.12 -8.15 -0.36
N GLN A 14 -3.76 -7.14 0.41
CA GLN A 14 -3.49 -5.82 -0.15
C GLN A 14 -2.33 -5.79 -1.16
N PRO A 15 -1.23 -6.53 -0.92
CA PRO A 15 -0.15 -6.54 -1.93
C PRO A 15 -0.63 -7.01 -3.29
N GLU A 16 -1.48 -8.02 -3.33
CA GLU A 16 -2.02 -8.51 -4.60
C GLU A 16 -2.90 -7.45 -5.27
N ARG A 17 -3.77 -6.82 -4.48
CA ARG A 17 -4.63 -5.76 -5.01
C ARG A 17 -3.82 -4.58 -5.50
N PHE A 18 -2.75 -4.25 -4.77
CA PHE A 18 -1.84 -3.19 -5.18
C PHE A 18 -1.25 -3.49 -6.55
N GLU A 19 -0.76 -4.71 -6.74
CA GLU A 19 -0.19 -5.09 -8.03
C GLU A 19 -1.22 -5.05 -9.15
N GLN A 20 -2.45 -5.50 -8.87
CA GLN A 20 -3.51 -5.45 -9.86
C GLN A 20 -3.80 -4.01 -10.29
N CYS A 21 -3.82 -3.09 -9.33
CA CYS A 21 -4.02 -1.67 -9.66
C CYS A 21 -2.87 -1.12 -10.48
N MET A 22 -1.64 -1.49 -10.14
CA MET A 22 -0.48 -1.05 -10.91
C MET A 22 -0.53 -1.57 -12.34
N ASP A 23 -0.90 -2.83 -12.51
CA ASP A 23 -0.99 -3.43 -13.85
C ASP A 23 -2.08 -2.77 -14.67
N ALA A 24 -3.13 -2.30 -14.02
CA ALA A 24 -4.23 -1.61 -14.70
C ALA A 24 -3.95 -0.13 -14.93
N GLY A 25 -2.82 0.36 -14.48
CA GLY A 25 -2.47 1.77 -14.61
C GLY A 25 -3.18 2.68 -13.62
N GLU A 26 -3.81 2.09 -12.61
CA GLU A 26 -4.54 2.86 -11.60
C GLU A 26 -3.64 3.18 -10.42
N TYR A 27 -2.68 4.07 -10.67
CA TYR A 27 -1.64 4.36 -9.69
C TYR A 27 -2.18 5.01 -8.41
N SER A 28 -3.19 5.86 -8.52
CA SER A 28 -3.81 6.48 -7.35
C SER A 28 -4.42 5.43 -6.44
N ARG A 29 -5.10 4.46 -7.02
CA ARG A 29 -5.70 3.37 -6.25
C ARG A 29 -4.63 2.51 -5.59
N ALA A 30 -3.57 2.20 -6.34
CA ALA A 30 -2.46 1.42 -5.81
C ALA A 30 -1.85 2.12 -4.62
N LYS A 31 -1.63 3.44 -4.74
CA LYS A 31 -1.08 4.24 -3.66
C LYS A 31 -1.97 4.16 -2.42
N TRP A 32 -3.28 4.28 -2.61
CA TRP A 32 -4.22 4.21 -1.49
C TRP A 32 -4.25 2.83 -0.85
N CYS A 33 -4.12 1.76 -1.64
CA CYS A 33 -4.02 0.42 -1.07
C CYS A 33 -2.85 0.32 -0.11
N PHE A 34 -1.70 0.87 -0.52
CA PHE A 34 -0.51 0.85 0.32
C PHE A 34 -0.72 1.69 1.58
N ILE A 35 -1.23 2.91 1.43
CA ILE A 35 -1.45 3.81 2.56
C ILE A 35 -2.43 3.21 3.56
N ASN A 36 -3.52 2.64 3.07
CA ASN A 36 -4.50 1.98 3.94
C ASN A 36 -3.88 0.83 4.70
N THR A 37 -2.99 0.08 4.05
CA THR A 37 -2.31 -1.03 4.71
C THR A 37 -1.47 -0.51 5.88
N VAL A 38 -0.77 0.61 5.67
CA VAL A 38 0.02 1.22 6.74
C VAL A 38 -0.88 1.61 7.92
N PHE A 39 -1.97 2.33 7.63
CA PHE A 39 -2.86 2.81 8.68
C PHE A 39 -3.51 1.67 9.44
N VAL A 40 -4.04 0.68 8.75
CA VAL A 40 -4.74 -0.42 9.41
C VAL A 40 -3.77 -1.26 10.23
N SER A 41 -2.56 -1.52 9.71
CA SER A 41 -1.58 -2.30 10.46
C SER A 41 -1.20 -1.62 11.76
N ARG A 42 -1.17 -0.28 11.77
CA ARG A 42 -0.91 0.47 13.00
C ARG A 42 -2.12 0.49 13.92
N PHE A 43 -3.30 0.60 13.33
CA PHE A 43 -4.54 0.66 14.11
C PHE A 43 -4.76 -0.63 14.92
N ILE A 44 -4.49 -1.79 14.30
CA ILE A 44 -4.67 -3.06 14.99
C ILE A 44 -3.39 -3.49 15.73
N GLU A 45 -2.39 -2.63 15.77
CA GLU A 45 -1.13 -2.86 16.51
C GLU A 45 -0.48 -4.17 16.11
N LEU A 46 -0.38 -4.38 14.78
CA LEU A 46 0.28 -5.56 14.25
C LEU A 46 1.74 -5.56 14.68
N ASP A 47 2.25 -6.72 15.09
CA ASP A 47 3.62 -6.83 15.57
C ASP A 47 4.62 -6.53 14.45
N LYS A 48 5.84 -6.17 14.86
CA LYS A 48 6.86 -5.74 13.90
C LYS A 48 7.20 -6.82 12.90
N GLU A 49 7.31 -8.06 13.35
CA GLU A 49 7.65 -9.17 12.46
C GLU A 49 6.59 -9.36 11.39
N SER A 50 5.32 -9.33 11.79
CA SER A 50 4.22 -9.46 10.84
C SER A 50 4.17 -8.28 9.88
N LYS A 51 4.41 -7.06 10.39
CA LYS A 51 4.45 -5.88 9.52
C LYS A 51 5.58 -5.98 8.50
N ASP A 52 6.76 -6.38 8.94
CA ASP A 52 7.90 -6.51 8.04
C ASP A 52 7.60 -7.53 6.94
N ARG A 53 6.97 -8.64 7.31
CA ARG A 53 6.60 -9.67 6.33
C ARG A 53 5.56 -9.15 5.35
N LEU A 54 4.56 -8.46 5.87
CA LEU A 54 3.49 -7.89 5.03
C LEU A 54 4.05 -6.91 4.03
N PHE A 55 4.86 -5.96 4.49
CA PHE A 55 5.37 -4.91 3.61
C PHE A 55 6.43 -5.43 2.64
N ALA A 56 7.10 -6.54 3.00
CA ALA A 56 8.03 -7.18 2.06
C ALA A 56 7.29 -7.79 0.87
N MET A 57 5.99 -8.03 0.99
CA MET A 57 5.18 -8.56 -0.12
C MET A 57 4.85 -7.50 -1.16
N PHE A 58 4.99 -6.22 -0.82
CA PHE A 58 4.81 -5.14 -1.80
C PHE A 58 6.08 -4.99 -2.62
N PRO A 59 5.98 -5.04 -3.97
CA PRO A 59 7.18 -4.84 -4.82
C PRO A 59 7.70 -3.42 -4.68
N GLU A 60 8.91 -3.26 -4.19
CA GLU A 60 9.48 -1.95 -3.91
C GLU A 60 9.48 -1.06 -5.15
N GLU A 61 9.86 -1.60 -6.30
CA GLU A 61 9.86 -0.85 -7.55
C GLU A 61 8.50 -0.26 -7.86
N LYS A 62 7.45 -1.08 -7.68
CA LYS A 62 6.10 -0.63 -7.99
C LYS A 62 5.62 0.39 -6.98
N VAL A 63 5.98 0.23 -5.71
CA VAL A 63 5.62 1.21 -4.68
C VAL A 63 6.25 2.56 -5.02
N LEU A 64 7.53 2.57 -5.35
CA LEU A 64 8.20 3.81 -5.72
C LEU A 64 7.56 4.45 -6.95
N ARG A 65 7.19 3.63 -7.93
CA ARG A 65 6.54 4.13 -9.13
C ARG A 65 5.20 4.75 -8.84
N ALA A 66 4.40 4.10 -7.98
CA ALA A 66 3.08 4.62 -7.63
C ALA A 66 3.18 5.97 -6.94
N PHE A 67 4.10 6.11 -5.99
CA PHE A 67 4.27 7.36 -5.29
C PHE A 67 4.93 8.43 -6.14
N GLY A 68 5.85 8.03 -7.01
CA GLY A 68 6.49 8.96 -7.91
C GLY A 68 5.51 9.56 -8.91
N LYS A 69 4.62 8.75 -9.44
CA LYS A 69 3.63 9.24 -10.40
C LYS A 69 2.50 10.00 -9.73
N GLY A 70 2.20 9.64 -8.53
CA GLY A 70 1.16 10.33 -7.78
C GLY A 70 1.61 11.68 -7.26
N GLY A 71 2.90 11.90 -7.28
CA GLY A 71 3.46 13.19 -6.86
C GLY A 71 3.63 14.12 -8.02
N SER A 72 3.59 14.32 -8.68
CA SER A 72 3.85 15.02 -9.29
C SER A 72 3.76 15.67 -9.79
N ASN A 73 3.78 15.73 -9.87
CA ASN A 73 3.96 16.19 -10.27
C ASN A 73 4.01 16.82 -10.50
N ASP A 74 3.82 17.02 -10.32
CA ASP A 74 4.02 17.35 -10.26
C ASP A 74 4.24 18.02 -10.07
N THR A 75 4.13 18.44 -9.84
CA THR A 75 4.48 18.81 -9.41
C THR A 75 4.89 19.41 -9.26
N GLY A 76 4.89 19.83 -9.08
CA GLY A 76 5.29 19.91 -8.74
C GLY A 76 5.66 20.56 -8.48
N TYR A 77 5.48 20.81 -8.34
CA TYR A 77 5.98 21.05 -7.70
C TYR A 77 6.84 21.39 -7.84
N ARG A 78 6.80 21.53 -7.99
CA ARG A 78 7.60 21.59 -7.89
C ARG A 78 8.12 21.98 -8.02
N PRO A 79 8.07 22.30 -7.99
CA PRO A 79 8.52 22.42 -7.97
C PRO A 79 8.94 22.47 -8.16
N SER A 80 8.69 22.55 -8.32
CA SER A 80 9.05 22.37 -8.32
C SER A 80 9.35 22.42 -8.35
#